data_73dc3a5be7225aba325356dff634efc7
#
_entry.id   73dc3a5be7225aba325356dff634efc7
#
_cell.length_a   1.000
_cell.length_b   1.000
_cell.length_c   1.000
_cell.angle_alpha   90.00
_cell.angle_beta   90.00
_cell.angle_gamma   90.00
#
_symmetry.space_group_name_H-M   'P 1'
#
loop_
_entity.id
_entity.type
_entity.pdbx_description
1 polymer ?
#
loop_
_entity_poly.entity_id
_entity_poly.type
_entity_poly.pdbx_seq_one_letter_code
_entity_poly.pdbx_strand_id
1 'polypeptide(L)'
;MNEALNEKYREILISPIRECATYSPKFGHGRGKGLSLNDFQALYGADSFYKWLGLDNPLMYSAHKAAGGITSIYRQIGIGSERLVREILMDNLGLDEKGVKWSYQVPAPNGKVRTLSLDARIIFNDVTNKAAKSRLIDWKDQLCEQLNLAFPVRQAMT
;
A
#
# COMPACT_ATOMS: atom_id res chain seq x y z
N MET A 1 -17.50 -2.31 20.81
CA MET A 1 -16.62 -2.74 19.72
C MET A 1 -15.62 -3.71 20.32
N ASN A 2 -15.30 -4.83 19.68
CA ASN A 2 -14.43 -5.86 20.26
C ASN A 2 -12.97 -5.33 20.27
N GLU A 3 -12.35 -5.22 21.46
CA GLU A 3 -10.99 -4.68 21.65
C GLU A 3 -9.94 -5.49 20.89
N ALA A 4 -10.09 -6.82 20.85
CA ALA A 4 -9.21 -7.70 20.10
C ALA A 4 -9.27 -7.44 18.57
N LEU A 5 -10.45 -7.11 18.04
CA LEU A 5 -10.62 -6.76 16.62
C LEU A 5 -9.98 -5.40 16.29
N ASN A 6 -10.13 -4.43 17.19
CA ASN A 6 -9.49 -3.12 17.02
C ASN A 6 -7.98 -3.24 17.03
N GLU A 7 -7.41 -4.05 17.92
CA GLU A 7 -5.98 -4.29 17.98
C GLU A 7 -5.47 -5.01 16.70
N LYS A 8 -6.19 -6.01 16.22
CA LYS A 8 -5.90 -6.69 14.93
C LYS A 8 -5.81 -5.66 13.79
N TYR A 9 -6.81 -4.79 13.65
CA TYR A 9 -6.84 -3.81 12.57
C TYR A 9 -5.75 -2.74 12.73
N ARG A 10 -5.47 -2.32 13.96
CA ARG A 10 -4.38 -1.39 14.26
C ARG A 10 -3.03 -1.97 13.86
N GLU A 11 -2.76 -3.22 14.20
CA GLU A 11 -1.50 -3.89 13.85
C GLU A 11 -1.34 -4.06 12.32
N ILE A 12 -2.41 -4.40 11.60
CA ILE A 12 -2.38 -4.49 10.14
C ILE A 12 -2.00 -3.15 9.50
N LEU A 13 -2.54 -2.04 10.02
CA LEU A 13 -2.25 -0.71 9.52
C LEU A 13 -0.83 -0.25 9.87
N ILE A 14 -0.38 -0.49 11.10
CA ILE A 14 0.85 0.09 11.65
C ILE A 14 2.09 -0.76 11.30
N SER A 15 1.96 -2.08 11.17
CA SER A 15 3.12 -2.96 10.94
C SER A 15 3.98 -2.55 9.74
N PRO A 16 3.44 -2.18 8.56
CA PRO A 16 4.27 -1.72 7.45
C PRO A 16 5.01 -0.40 7.76
N ILE A 17 4.37 0.48 8.56
CA ILE A 17 4.96 1.78 8.93
C ILE A 17 6.17 1.60 9.85
N ARG A 18 6.16 0.59 10.73
CA ARG A 18 7.29 0.27 11.62
C ARG A 18 8.56 -0.08 10.83
N GLU A 19 8.43 -0.64 9.63
CA GLU A 19 9.57 -0.91 8.76
C GLU A 19 10.34 0.37 8.38
N CYS A 20 9.68 1.54 8.40
CA CYS A 20 10.33 2.81 8.11
C CYS A 20 11.36 3.22 9.17
N ALA A 21 11.26 2.70 10.40
CA ALA A 21 12.22 3.00 11.46
C ALA A 21 13.63 2.48 11.13
N THR A 22 13.73 1.48 10.26
CA THR A 22 15.00 0.87 9.82
C THR A 22 15.55 1.51 8.54
N TYR A 23 14.86 2.55 8.00
CA TYR A 23 15.28 3.18 6.76
C TYR A 23 16.68 3.81 6.87
N SER A 24 17.55 3.46 5.94
CA SER A 24 18.86 4.08 5.75
C SER A 24 19.00 4.64 4.33
N PRO A 25 19.42 5.90 4.14
CA PRO A 25 19.52 6.54 2.83
C PRO A 25 20.57 5.87 1.95
N LYS A 26 20.28 5.72 0.66
CA LYS A 26 21.11 4.97 -0.30
C LYS A 26 22.07 5.84 -1.09
N PHE A 27 21.88 7.13 -1.14
CA PHE A 27 22.74 8.11 -1.84
C PHE A 27 23.13 7.66 -3.27
N GLY A 28 22.18 7.17 -4.05
CA GLY A 28 22.42 6.72 -5.42
C GLY A 28 22.99 5.32 -5.58
N HIS A 29 23.33 4.60 -4.52
CA HIS A 29 23.85 3.22 -4.57
C HIS A 29 22.78 2.15 -4.92
N GLY A 30 21.70 2.53 -5.56
CA GLY A 30 20.73 1.61 -6.18
C GLY A 30 20.12 0.58 -5.23
N ARG A 31 20.39 -0.71 -5.45
CA ARG A 31 19.83 -1.83 -4.69
C ARG A 31 20.61 -2.18 -3.41
N GLY A 32 21.70 -1.50 -3.13
CA GLY A 32 22.53 -1.73 -1.95
C GLY A 32 21.81 -1.42 -0.63
N LYS A 33 22.40 -1.84 0.48
CA LYS A 33 22.02 -1.39 1.82
C LYS A 33 22.25 0.13 1.89
N GLY A 34 21.41 0.84 2.65
CA GLY A 34 21.62 2.25 2.90
C GLY A 34 22.95 2.50 3.63
N LEU A 35 23.50 3.69 3.48
CA LEU A 35 24.74 4.08 4.15
C LEU A 35 24.48 4.46 5.61
N SER A 36 25.41 4.10 6.50
CA SER A 36 25.49 4.69 7.83
C SER A 36 26.01 6.13 7.74
N LEU A 37 25.94 6.91 8.83
CA LEU A 37 26.54 8.24 8.86
C LEU A 37 28.05 8.21 8.56
N ASN A 38 28.76 7.24 9.13
CA ASN A 38 30.20 7.09 8.93
C ASN A 38 30.54 6.75 7.47
N ASP A 39 29.79 5.82 6.86
CA ASP A 39 30.00 5.47 5.45
C ASP A 39 29.70 6.65 4.53
N PHE A 40 28.64 7.42 4.84
CA PHE A 40 28.31 8.65 4.12
C PHE A 40 29.43 9.68 4.21
N GLN A 41 29.95 9.95 5.41
CA GLN A 41 31.04 10.89 5.60
C GLN A 41 32.34 10.45 4.92
N ALA A 42 32.65 9.14 4.96
CA ALA A 42 33.78 8.59 4.25
C ALA A 42 33.64 8.73 2.73
N LEU A 43 32.45 8.48 2.18
CA LEU A 43 32.18 8.58 0.75
C LEU A 43 32.28 10.03 0.26
N TYR A 44 31.59 10.96 0.91
CA TYR A 44 31.54 12.36 0.50
C TYR A 44 32.78 13.15 0.89
N GLY A 45 33.43 12.80 2.01
CA GLY A 45 34.69 13.41 2.45
C GLY A 45 35.90 13.02 1.60
N ALA A 46 35.81 11.90 0.86
CA ALA A 46 36.84 11.49 -0.10
C ALA A 46 36.84 12.36 -1.38
N ASP A 47 35.70 12.98 -1.71
CA ASP A 47 35.59 13.88 -2.86
C ASP A 47 35.85 15.33 -2.43
N SER A 48 36.92 15.92 -2.96
CA SER A 48 37.37 17.29 -2.61
C SER A 48 36.31 18.35 -2.89
N PHE A 49 35.47 18.17 -3.92
CA PHE A 49 34.42 19.12 -4.27
C PHE A 49 33.25 19.05 -3.27
N TYR A 50 32.78 17.85 -2.92
CA TYR A 50 31.73 17.69 -1.92
C TYR A 50 32.17 18.17 -0.54
N LYS A 51 33.44 17.89 -0.16
CA LYS A 51 34.03 18.38 1.07
C LYS A 51 34.13 19.91 1.09
N TRP A 52 34.56 20.52 -0.01
CA TRP A 52 34.63 21.98 -0.13
C TRP A 52 33.25 22.65 0.00
N LEU A 53 32.17 22.00 -0.51
CA LEU A 53 30.80 22.45 -0.36
C LEU A 53 30.20 22.13 1.03
N GLY A 54 30.91 21.42 1.89
CA GLY A 54 30.42 21.02 3.21
C GLY A 54 29.27 20.01 3.17
N LEU A 55 29.19 19.17 2.12
CA LEU A 55 28.14 18.20 1.94
C LEU A 55 28.34 16.89 2.71
N ASP A 56 29.53 16.70 3.29
CA ASP A 56 29.92 15.56 4.11
C ASP A 56 29.49 15.67 5.59
N ASN A 57 28.70 16.69 5.94
CA ASN A 57 28.30 16.95 7.32
C ASN A 57 27.08 16.11 7.77
N PRO A 58 26.91 15.86 9.10
CA PRO A 58 25.81 15.08 9.64
C PRO A 58 24.42 15.66 9.34
N LEU A 59 24.30 16.98 9.14
CA LEU A 59 23.02 17.62 8.85
C LEU A 59 22.52 17.22 7.46
N MET A 60 23.41 17.16 6.47
CA MET A 60 23.09 16.67 5.12
C MET A 60 22.62 15.22 5.15
N TYR A 61 23.31 14.36 5.91
CA TYR A 61 22.87 12.99 6.12
C TYR A 61 21.46 12.92 6.72
N SER A 62 21.22 13.71 7.77
CA SER A 62 19.91 13.75 8.44
C SER A 62 18.79 14.26 7.52
N ALA A 63 19.06 15.27 6.69
CA ALA A 63 18.11 15.78 5.71
C ALA A 63 17.74 14.71 4.66
N HIS A 64 18.73 14.00 4.13
CA HIS A 64 18.48 12.89 3.20
C HIS A 64 17.73 11.74 3.85
N LYS A 65 18.06 11.40 5.09
CA LYS A 65 17.35 10.37 5.86
C LYS A 65 15.90 10.75 6.09
N ALA A 66 15.63 12.00 6.47
CA ALA A 66 14.29 12.51 6.70
C ALA A 66 13.46 12.51 5.40
N ALA A 67 14.01 13.03 4.30
CA ALA A 67 13.31 13.07 3.02
C ALA A 67 12.93 11.66 2.51
N GLY A 68 13.86 10.72 2.53
CA GLY A 68 13.60 9.33 2.14
C GLY A 68 12.70 8.60 3.13
N GLY A 69 12.81 8.89 4.42
CA GLY A 69 11.96 8.36 5.47
C GLY A 69 10.50 8.80 5.30
N ILE A 70 10.25 10.08 5.04
CA ILE A 70 8.89 10.61 4.82
C ILE A 70 8.24 9.92 3.60
N THR A 71 8.94 9.82 2.48
CA THR A 71 8.43 9.13 1.29
C THR A 71 8.12 7.65 1.59
N SER A 72 8.98 6.99 2.36
CA SER A 72 8.75 5.61 2.78
C SER A 72 7.53 5.49 3.68
N ILE A 73 7.32 6.42 4.63
CA ILE A 73 6.15 6.44 5.52
C ILE A 73 4.87 6.56 4.69
N TYR A 74 4.76 7.50 3.76
CA TYR A 74 3.57 7.65 2.91
C TYR A 74 3.26 6.37 2.13
N ARG A 75 4.29 5.75 1.55
CA ARG A 75 4.12 4.47 0.86
C ARG A 75 3.63 3.36 1.79
N GLN A 76 4.17 3.25 2.98
CA GLN A 76 3.79 2.21 3.94
C GLN A 76 2.40 2.45 4.55
N ILE A 77 1.99 3.70 4.70
CA ILE A 77 0.59 4.04 5.04
C ILE A 77 -0.36 3.52 3.96
N GLY A 78 -0.04 3.75 2.68
CA GLY A 78 -0.84 3.21 1.57
C GLY A 78 -0.96 1.69 1.61
N ILE A 79 0.16 0.99 1.80
CA ILE A 79 0.20 -0.48 1.92
C ILE A 79 -0.61 -0.96 3.14
N GLY A 80 -0.47 -0.28 4.28
CA GLY A 80 -1.21 -0.61 5.50
C GLY A 80 -2.71 -0.40 5.33
N SER A 81 -3.11 0.69 4.69
CA SER A 81 -4.52 0.99 4.41
C SER A 81 -5.14 -0.04 3.46
N GLU A 82 -4.45 -0.42 2.40
CA GLU A 82 -4.88 -1.46 1.46
C GLU A 82 -5.08 -2.82 2.16
N ARG A 83 -4.12 -3.22 3.00
CA ARG A 83 -4.22 -4.45 3.81
C ARG A 83 -5.40 -4.38 4.78
N LEU A 84 -5.59 -3.25 5.45
CA LEU A 84 -6.70 -3.03 6.39
C LEU A 84 -8.06 -3.13 5.70
N VAL A 85 -8.24 -2.49 4.55
CA VAL A 85 -9.48 -2.56 3.78
C VAL A 85 -9.79 -4.00 3.39
N ARG A 86 -8.80 -4.76 2.89
CA ARG A 86 -8.98 -6.18 2.56
C ARG A 86 -9.41 -7.00 3.77
N GLU A 87 -8.76 -6.81 4.91
CA GLU A 87 -9.09 -7.53 6.14
C GLU A 87 -10.49 -7.23 6.63
N ILE A 88 -10.91 -5.95 6.61
CA ILE A 88 -12.28 -5.55 6.95
C ILE A 88 -13.29 -6.24 6.03
N LEU A 89 -13.01 -6.33 4.73
CA LEU A 89 -13.88 -7.01 3.79
C LEU A 89 -13.96 -8.52 4.08
N MET A 90 -12.83 -9.17 4.36
CA MET A 90 -12.79 -10.58 4.73
C MET A 90 -13.60 -10.86 5.99
N ASP A 91 -13.35 -10.10 7.06
CA ASP A 91 -14.02 -10.31 8.34
C ASP A 91 -15.54 -10.05 8.29
N ASN A 92 -15.97 -9.01 7.56
CA ASN A 92 -17.39 -8.63 7.53
C ASN A 92 -18.21 -9.36 6.46
N LEU A 93 -17.61 -9.75 5.35
CA LEU A 93 -18.31 -10.39 4.24
C LEU A 93 -18.10 -11.90 4.21
N GLY A 94 -17.17 -12.43 5.01
CA GLY A 94 -16.79 -13.84 5.01
C GLY A 94 -16.10 -14.24 3.71
N LEU A 95 -15.30 -13.35 3.13
CA LEU A 95 -14.49 -13.60 1.94
C LEU A 95 -13.12 -14.17 2.33
N ASP A 96 -12.52 -14.94 1.45
CA ASP A 96 -11.14 -15.38 1.58
C ASP A 96 -10.15 -14.38 0.93
N GLU A 97 -8.86 -14.59 1.15
CA GLU A 97 -7.81 -13.72 0.59
C GLU A 97 -7.81 -13.70 -0.94
N LYS A 98 -8.12 -14.82 -1.59
CA LYS A 98 -8.20 -14.92 -3.06
C LYS A 98 -9.41 -14.17 -3.61
N GLY A 99 -10.50 -14.16 -2.85
CA GLY A 99 -11.72 -13.43 -3.19
C GLY A 99 -11.53 -11.91 -3.17
N VAL A 100 -10.73 -11.37 -2.25
CA VAL A 100 -10.51 -9.91 -2.13
C VAL A 100 -9.34 -9.39 -2.96
N LYS A 101 -8.33 -10.21 -3.27
CA LYS A 101 -7.21 -9.84 -4.13
C LYS A 101 -7.51 -10.14 -5.59
N TRP A 102 -7.19 -9.20 -6.46
CA TRP A 102 -7.31 -9.43 -7.89
C TRP A 102 -6.29 -8.63 -8.70
N SER A 103 -5.75 -9.28 -9.72
CA SER A 103 -4.88 -8.64 -10.68
C SER A 103 -5.17 -9.16 -12.09
N TYR A 104 -4.91 -8.34 -13.09
CA TYR A 104 -5.05 -8.70 -14.49
C TYR A 104 -3.90 -8.15 -15.32
N GLN A 105 -3.69 -8.77 -16.46
CA GLN A 105 -2.62 -8.40 -17.37
C GLN A 105 -3.16 -7.56 -18.52
N VAL A 106 -2.46 -6.47 -18.84
CA VAL A 106 -2.78 -5.57 -19.96
C VAL A 106 -1.56 -5.46 -20.86
N PRO A 107 -1.74 -5.54 -22.19
CA PRO A 107 -0.67 -5.22 -23.12
C PRO A 107 -0.26 -3.75 -22.96
N ALA A 108 1.03 -3.49 -22.87
CA ALA A 108 1.58 -2.14 -22.90
C ALA A 108 1.99 -1.75 -24.32
N PRO A 109 2.02 -0.45 -24.68
CA PRO A 109 2.37 0.01 -26.04
C PRO A 109 3.75 -0.44 -26.53
N ASN A 110 4.66 -0.79 -25.61
CA ASN A 110 6.01 -1.27 -25.90
C ASN A 110 6.10 -2.81 -26.08
N GLY A 111 4.98 -3.50 -26.26
CA GLY A 111 4.90 -4.95 -26.40
C GLY A 111 5.10 -5.74 -25.09
N LYS A 112 5.33 -5.07 -23.96
CA LYS A 112 5.42 -5.71 -22.64
C LYS A 112 4.04 -5.90 -22.02
N VAL A 113 3.92 -6.89 -21.17
CA VAL A 113 2.72 -7.11 -20.37
C VAL A 113 2.87 -6.37 -19.03
N ARG A 114 1.87 -5.57 -18.68
CA ARG A 114 1.76 -4.93 -17.37
C ARG A 114 0.71 -5.67 -16.53
N THR A 115 1.06 -5.98 -15.30
CA THR A 115 0.09 -6.45 -14.31
C THR A 115 -0.50 -5.24 -13.57
N LEU A 116 -1.82 -5.11 -13.62
CA LEU A 116 -2.57 -4.14 -12.83
C LEU A 116 -3.26 -4.90 -11.70
N SER A 117 -3.22 -4.33 -10.50
CA SER A 117 -3.87 -4.90 -9.32
C SER A 117 -4.92 -3.92 -8.81
N LEU A 118 -6.04 -4.46 -8.33
CA LEU A 118 -7.00 -3.70 -7.55
C LEU A 118 -6.61 -3.73 -6.07
N ASP A 119 -6.87 -2.64 -5.37
CA ASP A 119 -6.64 -2.55 -3.94
C ASP A 119 -7.49 -3.57 -3.18
N ALA A 120 -8.75 -3.75 -3.60
CA ALA A 120 -9.64 -4.80 -3.15
C ALA A 120 -10.77 -5.02 -4.16
N ARG A 121 -11.44 -6.19 -4.07
CA ARG A 121 -12.68 -6.46 -4.80
C ARG A 121 -13.65 -7.25 -3.92
N ILE A 122 -14.92 -7.24 -4.28
CA ILE A 122 -15.95 -8.07 -3.67
C ILE A 122 -16.56 -8.94 -4.77
N ILE A 123 -16.38 -10.26 -4.67
CA ILE A 123 -17.09 -11.21 -5.52
C ILE A 123 -18.41 -11.53 -4.81
N PHE A 124 -19.49 -11.03 -5.34
CA PHE A 124 -20.80 -11.09 -4.68
C PHE A 124 -21.23 -12.52 -4.35
N ASN A 125 -20.95 -13.48 -5.24
CA ASN A 125 -21.30 -14.88 -5.02
C ASN A 125 -20.53 -15.52 -3.87
N ASP A 126 -19.31 -15.05 -3.59
CA ASP A 126 -18.45 -15.60 -2.56
C ASP A 126 -18.74 -15.00 -1.17
N VAL A 127 -19.62 -13.99 -1.09
CA VAL A 127 -20.04 -13.40 0.19
C VAL A 127 -20.88 -14.41 0.96
N THR A 128 -20.32 -14.95 2.05
CA THR A 128 -20.95 -15.96 2.89
C THR A 128 -21.84 -15.39 3.98
N ASN A 129 -21.56 -14.15 4.44
CA ASN A 129 -22.38 -13.44 5.43
C ASN A 129 -23.69 -12.96 4.78
N LYS A 130 -24.80 -13.65 5.06
CA LYS A 130 -26.12 -13.35 4.47
C LYS A 130 -26.62 -11.93 4.77
N ALA A 131 -26.44 -11.45 6.00
CA ALA A 131 -26.85 -10.09 6.39
C ALA A 131 -26.03 -9.01 5.68
N ALA A 132 -24.72 -9.24 5.51
CA ALA A 132 -23.86 -8.35 4.75
C ALA A 132 -24.19 -8.38 3.25
N LYS A 133 -24.52 -9.55 2.72
CA LYS A 133 -24.94 -9.74 1.32
C LYS A 133 -26.20 -8.94 0.99
N SER A 134 -27.22 -8.97 1.86
CA SER A 134 -28.42 -8.15 1.69
C SER A 134 -28.08 -6.65 1.66
N ARG A 135 -27.30 -6.17 2.62
CA ARG A 135 -26.87 -4.76 2.68
C ARG A 135 -26.08 -4.32 1.45
N LEU A 136 -25.28 -5.21 0.87
CA LEU A 136 -24.56 -4.92 -0.38
C LEU A 136 -25.51 -4.74 -1.58
N ILE A 137 -26.58 -5.51 -1.63
CA ILE A 137 -27.63 -5.35 -2.66
C ILE A 137 -28.28 -3.97 -2.51
N ASP A 138 -28.76 -3.68 -1.31
CA ASP A 138 -29.43 -2.40 -1.02
C ASP A 138 -28.50 -1.20 -1.35
N TRP A 139 -27.25 -1.28 -0.92
CA TRP A 139 -26.25 -0.24 -1.22
C TRP A 139 -25.98 -0.09 -2.72
N LYS A 140 -25.83 -1.22 -3.44
CA LYS A 140 -25.64 -1.22 -4.89
C LYS A 140 -26.82 -0.56 -5.59
N ASP A 141 -28.05 -0.90 -5.20
CA ASP A 141 -29.25 -0.37 -5.84
C ASP A 141 -29.39 1.14 -5.60
N GLN A 142 -29.11 1.61 -4.38
CA GLN A 142 -29.05 3.04 -4.06
C GLN A 142 -27.97 3.77 -4.89
N LEU A 143 -26.78 3.16 -5.03
CA LEU A 143 -25.69 3.76 -5.80
C LEU A 143 -26.05 3.87 -7.29
N CYS A 144 -26.67 2.83 -7.85
CA CYS A 144 -27.14 2.81 -9.23
C CYS A 144 -28.18 3.90 -9.47
N GLU A 145 -29.10 4.09 -8.54
CA GLU A 145 -30.11 5.16 -8.62
C GLU A 145 -29.47 6.55 -8.57
N GLN A 146 -28.58 6.79 -7.60
CA GLN A 146 -27.89 8.08 -7.43
C GLN A 146 -27.02 8.46 -8.63
N LEU A 147 -26.37 7.48 -9.25
CA LEU A 147 -25.47 7.69 -10.38
C LEU A 147 -26.18 7.55 -11.74
N ASN A 148 -27.49 7.28 -11.74
CA ASN A 148 -28.30 7.02 -12.94
C ASN A 148 -27.66 5.92 -13.84
N LEU A 149 -27.14 4.86 -13.22
CA LEU A 149 -26.47 3.75 -13.89
C LEU A 149 -27.44 2.58 -14.08
N ALA A 150 -27.63 2.16 -15.33
CA ALA A 150 -28.28 0.90 -15.63
C ALA A 150 -27.25 -0.25 -15.52
N PHE A 151 -27.19 -0.95 -14.40
CA PHE A 151 -26.43 -2.20 -14.32
C PHE A 151 -27.23 -3.35 -14.92
N PRO A 152 -26.64 -4.14 -15.82
CA PRO A 152 -27.27 -5.37 -16.29
C PRO A 152 -27.33 -6.38 -15.15
N VAL A 153 -28.45 -6.42 -14.45
CA VAL A 153 -28.67 -7.16 -13.19
C VAL A 153 -28.68 -8.69 -13.37
N ARG A 154 -28.57 -9.26 -14.57
CA ARG A 154 -28.89 -10.67 -14.81
C ARG A 154 -27.77 -11.58 -15.29
N GLN A 155 -26.54 -11.12 -15.55
CA GLN A 155 -25.49 -12.01 -16.04
C GLN A 155 -24.45 -12.46 -14.99
N ALA A 156 -24.55 -12.03 -13.75
CA ALA A 156 -23.65 -12.44 -12.66
C ALA A 156 -24.29 -13.40 -11.65
N MET A 157 -25.45 -13.98 -11.96
CA MET A 157 -26.20 -14.86 -11.05
C MET A 157 -26.35 -16.31 -11.56
N THR A 158 -25.54 -16.73 -12.52
CA THR A 158 -25.45 -18.15 -12.92
C THR A 158 -24.10 -18.73 -12.58
#